data_46d70eb20d7f04324b01decdc42639f0
#
_entry.id   46d70eb20d7f04324b01decdc42639f0
#
_cell.length_a   1.000
_cell.length_b   1.000
_cell.length_c   1.000
_cell.angle_alpha   90.00
_cell.angle_beta   90.00
_cell.angle_gamma   90.00
#
_symmetry.space_group_name_H-M   'P 1'
#
loop_
_entity.id
_entity.type
_entity.pdbx_description
1 polymer ?
#
loop_
_entity_poly.entity_id
_entity_poly.type
_entity_poly.pdbx_seq_one_letter_code
_entity_poly.pdbx_strand_id
1 'polypeptide(L)'
;MPEANNDTSIAVLLPCYNEEVTIGKVVRDFKNSLPDATIYVYDNNSTDRTAEIAEAEGAIVRREPRQGKGNVIRAMFEDIDADVYVMADGDDTYPADAAPAMVAKVLEGYDMVIGDRLSSTYFQENKRPFHNFGNRLVRGSINGLFGAHVT
;
A
#
# COMPACT_ATOMS: atom_id res chain seq x y z
N MET A 1 22.33 14.15 -8.57
CA MET A 1 20.96 13.75 -8.28
C MET A 1 20.08 14.42 -9.32
N PRO A 2 19.24 13.72 -10.05
CA PRO A 2 18.24 14.39 -10.84
C PRO A 2 17.34 15.14 -9.86
N GLU A 3 17.23 16.45 -10.02
CA GLU A 3 16.24 17.27 -9.31
C GLU A 3 14.88 16.71 -9.68
N ALA A 4 14.06 16.37 -8.66
CA ALA A 4 12.67 16.02 -8.88
C ALA A 4 12.06 17.19 -9.66
N ASN A 5 11.65 16.92 -10.88
CA ASN A 5 10.90 17.88 -11.68
C ASN A 5 9.65 18.20 -10.85
N ASN A 6 9.41 19.47 -10.56
CA ASN A 6 8.31 19.95 -9.70
C ASN A 6 6.91 19.65 -10.26
N ASP A 7 6.82 18.76 -11.25
CA ASP A 7 5.64 18.44 -12.04
C ASP A 7 5.25 16.94 -11.96
N THR A 8 5.98 16.11 -11.20
CA THR A 8 5.67 14.69 -11.10
C THR A 8 4.51 14.47 -10.12
N SER A 9 3.39 13.98 -10.63
CA SER A 9 2.22 13.65 -9.82
C SER A 9 2.37 12.31 -9.11
N ILE A 10 2.21 12.31 -7.78
CA ILE A 10 2.29 11.10 -6.95
C ILE A 10 0.91 10.86 -6.33
N ALA A 11 0.36 9.67 -6.54
CA ALA A 11 -0.89 9.23 -5.92
C ALA A 11 -0.64 8.09 -4.92
N VAL A 12 -1.05 8.29 -3.67
CA VAL A 12 -1.10 7.22 -2.66
C VAL A 12 -2.49 6.58 -2.70
N LEU A 13 -2.54 5.28 -2.90
CA LEU A 13 -3.76 4.50 -3.08
C LEU A 13 -3.98 3.57 -1.88
N LEU A 14 -5.04 3.81 -1.12
CA LEU A 14 -5.39 3.09 0.10
C LEU A 14 -6.76 2.41 -0.06
N PRO A 15 -6.81 1.11 -0.46
CA PRO A 15 -8.04 0.34 -0.42
C PRO A 15 -8.40 0.02 1.03
N CYS A 16 -9.63 0.34 1.45
CA CYS A 16 -10.08 0.22 2.83
C CYS A 16 -11.41 -0.53 2.96
N TYR A 17 -11.51 -1.33 4.01
CA TYR A 17 -12.74 -1.98 4.45
C TYR A 17 -12.75 -2.17 5.96
N ASN A 18 -13.54 -1.38 6.70
CA ASN A 18 -13.62 -1.39 8.16
C ASN A 18 -12.26 -1.17 8.87
N GLU A 19 -11.62 -0.04 8.54
CA GLU A 19 -10.30 0.34 9.05
C GLU A 19 -10.36 1.62 9.92
N GLU A 20 -11.49 1.89 10.61
CA GLU A 20 -11.68 3.12 11.38
C GLU A 20 -10.59 3.38 12.45
N VAL A 21 -10.00 2.30 12.98
CA VAL A 21 -8.97 2.39 14.02
C VAL A 21 -7.63 2.88 13.48
N THR A 22 -7.31 2.55 12.23
CA THR A 22 -5.96 2.71 11.65
C THR A 22 -5.89 3.77 10.57
N ILE A 23 -6.97 3.95 9.79
CA ILE A 23 -6.93 4.78 8.58
C ILE A 23 -6.50 6.22 8.84
N GLY A 24 -6.90 6.82 9.95
CA GLY A 24 -6.51 8.20 10.29
C GLY A 24 -5.00 8.34 10.48
N LYS A 25 -4.38 7.37 11.17
CA LYS A 25 -2.92 7.33 11.33
C LYS A 25 -2.23 7.12 9.98
N VAL A 26 -2.69 6.16 9.17
CA VAL A 26 -2.12 5.84 7.87
C VAL A 26 -2.12 7.06 6.95
N VAL A 27 -3.23 7.79 6.86
CA VAL A 27 -3.32 9.02 6.05
C VAL A 27 -2.31 10.08 6.54
N ARG A 28 -2.22 10.32 7.86
CA ARG A 28 -1.24 11.28 8.41
C ARG A 28 0.19 10.87 8.12
N ASP A 29 0.53 9.59 8.28
CA ASP A 29 1.88 9.09 8.07
C ASP A 29 2.31 9.25 6.60
N PHE A 30 1.42 8.94 5.64
CA PHE A 30 1.71 9.18 4.23
C PHE A 30 1.80 10.67 3.88
N LYS A 31 0.97 11.54 4.48
CA LYS A 31 1.10 13.00 4.31
C LYS A 31 2.45 13.53 4.80
N ASN A 32 2.93 13.00 5.92
CA ASN A 32 4.23 13.40 6.46
C ASN A 32 5.39 12.89 5.61
N SER A 33 5.28 11.67 5.09
CA SER A 33 6.34 11.03 4.29
C SER A 33 6.39 11.53 2.85
N LEU A 34 5.24 11.83 2.27
CA LEU A 34 5.07 12.31 0.88
C LEU A 34 4.17 13.54 0.86
N PRO A 35 4.65 14.72 1.30
CA PRO A 35 3.81 15.91 1.48
C PRO A 35 3.19 16.43 0.17
N ASP A 36 3.82 16.18 -0.98
CA ASP A 36 3.34 16.60 -2.29
C ASP A 36 2.42 15.56 -2.97
N ALA A 37 2.21 14.39 -2.35
CA ALA A 37 1.36 13.35 -2.89
C ALA A 37 -0.12 13.59 -2.60
N THR A 38 -0.98 13.23 -3.53
CA THR A 38 -2.42 13.15 -3.31
C THR A 38 -2.78 11.79 -2.73
N ILE A 39 -3.49 11.76 -1.59
CA ILE A 39 -3.89 10.52 -0.94
C ILE A 39 -5.34 10.20 -1.27
N TYR A 40 -5.55 9.03 -1.86
CA TYR A 40 -6.86 8.49 -2.20
C TYR A 40 -7.19 7.30 -1.32
N VAL A 41 -8.34 7.36 -0.66
CA VAL A 41 -8.91 6.26 0.10
C VAL A 41 -10.13 5.74 -0.66
N TYR A 42 -10.13 4.46 -1.00
CA TYR A 42 -11.28 3.81 -1.60
C TYR A 42 -11.98 2.94 -0.57
N ASP A 43 -13.14 3.41 -0.14
CA ASP A 43 -14.01 2.69 0.77
C ASP A 43 -14.79 1.60 0.05
N ASN A 44 -14.58 0.34 0.43
CA ASN A 44 -15.24 -0.82 -0.16
C ASN A 44 -16.40 -1.32 0.71
N ASN A 45 -17.38 -0.45 0.92
CA ASN A 45 -18.59 -0.71 1.72
C ASN A 45 -18.30 -0.90 3.22
N SER A 46 -17.44 -0.11 3.82
CA SER A 46 -17.26 -0.08 5.27
C SER A 46 -18.58 0.24 5.97
N THR A 47 -18.78 -0.38 7.12
CA THR A 47 -19.94 -0.17 8.00
C THR A 47 -19.59 0.64 9.25
N ASP A 48 -18.31 1.00 9.39
CA ASP A 48 -17.74 1.82 10.45
C ASP A 48 -17.45 3.25 9.95
N ARG A 49 -16.67 4.00 10.70
CA ARG A 49 -16.31 5.40 10.38
C ARG A 49 -15.08 5.55 9.49
N THR A 50 -14.65 4.53 8.77
CA THR A 50 -13.46 4.56 7.92
C THR A 50 -13.44 5.75 6.97
N ALA A 51 -14.50 5.94 6.18
CA ALA A 51 -14.59 7.01 5.19
C ALA A 51 -14.55 8.40 5.83
N GLU A 52 -15.33 8.61 6.89
CA GLU A 52 -15.41 9.87 7.63
C GLU A 52 -14.05 10.28 8.21
N ILE A 53 -13.34 9.33 8.82
CA ILE A 53 -12.03 9.57 9.42
C ILE A 53 -10.99 9.90 8.34
N ALA A 54 -11.00 9.18 7.22
CA ALA A 54 -10.09 9.44 6.11
C ALA A 54 -10.29 10.84 5.51
N GLU A 55 -11.54 11.27 5.33
CA GLU A 55 -11.87 12.62 4.86
C GLU A 55 -11.41 13.69 5.85
N ALA A 56 -11.64 13.48 7.14
CA ALA A 56 -11.23 14.42 8.19
C ALA A 56 -9.71 14.61 8.23
N GLU A 57 -8.94 13.57 7.89
CA GLU A 57 -7.48 13.65 7.75
C GLU A 57 -7.05 14.22 6.39
N GLY A 58 -8.01 14.57 5.51
CA GLY A 58 -7.79 15.25 4.23
C GLY A 58 -7.36 14.31 3.09
N ALA A 59 -7.74 13.05 3.13
CA ALA A 59 -7.68 12.18 1.96
C ALA A 59 -8.89 12.45 1.04
N ILE A 60 -8.71 12.18 -0.25
CA ILE A 60 -9.81 12.12 -1.20
C ILE A 60 -10.47 10.75 -1.09
N VAL A 61 -11.68 10.69 -0.54
CA VAL A 61 -12.40 9.43 -0.36
C VAL A 61 -13.31 9.16 -1.55
N ARG A 62 -13.24 7.95 -2.09
CA ARG A 62 -14.14 7.43 -3.12
C ARG A 62 -14.73 6.10 -2.66
N ARG A 63 -15.88 5.73 -3.21
CA ARG A 63 -16.56 4.49 -2.88
C ARG A 63 -16.56 3.53 -4.06
N GLU A 64 -16.14 2.28 -3.83
CA GLU A 64 -16.30 1.18 -4.77
C GLU A 64 -17.38 0.22 -4.24
N PRO A 65 -18.57 0.19 -4.86
CA PRO A 65 -19.69 -0.63 -4.38
C PRO A 65 -19.52 -2.13 -4.63
N ARG A 66 -18.70 -2.51 -5.61
CA ARG A 66 -18.42 -3.93 -5.88
C ARG A 66 -17.46 -4.46 -4.83
N GLN A 67 -17.94 -5.34 -3.96
CA GLN A 67 -17.14 -5.89 -2.87
C GLN A 67 -15.93 -6.66 -3.39
N GLY A 68 -14.77 -6.42 -2.79
CA GLY A 68 -13.52 -7.14 -3.05
C GLY A 68 -12.36 -6.24 -3.49
N LYS A 69 -11.20 -6.47 -2.90
CA LYS A 69 -9.97 -5.68 -3.10
C LYS A 69 -9.58 -5.52 -4.58
N GLY A 70 -9.77 -6.58 -5.39
CA GLY A 70 -9.48 -6.52 -6.82
C GLY A 70 -10.36 -5.53 -7.59
N ASN A 71 -11.64 -5.35 -7.19
CA ASN A 71 -12.52 -4.35 -7.78
C ASN A 71 -12.06 -2.93 -7.40
N VAL A 72 -11.67 -2.75 -6.13
CA VAL A 72 -11.12 -1.49 -5.64
C VAL A 72 -9.88 -1.07 -6.41
N ILE A 73 -8.91 -1.98 -6.53
CA ILE A 73 -7.65 -1.71 -7.23
C ILE A 73 -7.91 -1.35 -8.71
N ARG A 74 -8.83 -2.06 -9.37
CA ARG A 74 -9.21 -1.74 -10.75
C ARG A 74 -9.81 -0.34 -10.85
N ALA A 75 -10.76 0.00 -9.97
CA ALA A 75 -11.37 1.32 -9.95
C ALA A 75 -10.33 2.43 -9.70
N MET A 76 -9.38 2.21 -8.79
CA MET A 76 -8.30 3.16 -8.55
C MET A 76 -7.50 3.48 -9.80
N PHE A 77 -7.08 2.46 -10.56
CA PHE A 77 -6.30 2.66 -11.79
C PHE A 77 -7.14 3.18 -12.97
N GLU A 78 -8.46 2.96 -12.96
CA GLU A 78 -9.37 3.53 -13.97
C GLU A 78 -9.67 5.01 -13.68
N ASP A 79 -9.74 5.40 -12.43
CA ASP A 79 -10.21 6.72 -11.99
C ASP A 79 -9.10 7.75 -11.77
N ILE A 80 -7.88 7.30 -11.50
CA ILE A 80 -6.77 8.15 -11.05
C ILE A 80 -5.67 8.09 -12.11
N ASP A 81 -5.28 9.28 -12.57
CA ASP A 81 -4.14 9.46 -13.47
C ASP A 81 -2.99 10.15 -12.70
N ALA A 82 -1.86 9.47 -12.59
CA ALA A 82 -0.65 9.96 -11.93
C ALA A 82 0.60 9.33 -12.53
N ASP A 83 1.73 10.02 -12.39
CA ASP A 83 3.03 9.53 -12.89
C ASP A 83 3.57 8.39 -12.00
N VAL A 84 3.32 8.47 -10.68
CA VAL A 84 3.76 7.47 -9.71
C VAL A 84 2.60 7.07 -8.79
N TYR A 85 2.38 5.78 -8.66
CA TYR A 85 1.41 5.22 -7.73
C TYR A 85 2.12 4.55 -6.55
N VAL A 86 1.71 4.89 -5.34
CA VAL A 86 2.12 4.22 -4.10
C VAL A 86 0.92 3.50 -3.52
N MET A 87 0.97 2.18 -3.44
CA MET A 87 -0.13 1.38 -2.91
C MET A 87 0.23 0.79 -1.55
N ALA A 88 -0.66 0.97 -0.59
CA ALA A 88 -0.57 0.37 0.74
C ALA A 88 -1.96 0.00 1.26
N ASP A 89 -2.04 -0.84 2.30
CA ASP A 89 -3.30 -1.15 2.96
C ASP A 89 -3.63 -0.11 4.05
N GLY A 90 -4.91 0.06 4.37
CA GLY A 90 -5.37 0.98 5.40
C GLY A 90 -5.19 0.49 6.84
N ASP A 91 -4.63 -0.70 7.04
CA ASP A 91 -4.52 -1.43 8.31
C ASP A 91 -3.26 -1.14 9.13
N ASP A 92 -2.46 -0.14 8.74
CA ASP A 92 -1.21 0.27 9.39
C ASP A 92 -0.12 -0.84 9.42
N THR A 93 -0.14 -1.76 8.45
CA THR A 93 0.88 -2.82 8.35
C THR A 93 2.09 -2.44 7.49
N TYR A 94 2.01 -1.33 6.76
CA TYR A 94 3.09 -0.84 5.90
C TYR A 94 3.66 0.48 6.42
N PRO A 95 4.98 0.55 6.67
CA PRO A 95 5.61 1.77 7.15
C PRO A 95 5.64 2.82 6.03
N ALA A 96 4.95 3.95 6.24
CA ALA A 96 4.87 5.04 5.26
C ALA A 96 6.22 5.73 5.03
N ASP A 97 7.13 5.68 5.98
CA ASP A 97 8.50 6.24 5.90
C ASP A 97 9.38 5.56 4.85
N ALA A 98 9.03 4.35 4.41
CA ALA A 98 9.69 3.67 3.30
C ALA A 98 9.28 4.24 1.91
N ALA A 99 8.13 4.89 1.80
CA ALA A 99 7.56 5.33 0.53
C ALA A 99 8.47 6.31 -0.25
N PRO A 100 9.12 7.32 0.36
CA PRO A 100 10.01 8.21 -0.38
C PRO A 100 11.15 7.49 -1.10
N ALA A 101 11.76 6.49 -0.46
CA ALA A 101 12.83 5.71 -1.06
C ALA A 101 12.32 4.83 -2.22
N MET A 102 11.10 4.31 -2.12
CA MET A 102 10.47 3.52 -3.19
C MET A 102 10.11 4.41 -4.39
N VAL A 103 9.54 5.59 -4.13
CA VAL A 103 9.24 6.59 -5.18
C VAL A 103 10.53 7.00 -5.90
N ALA A 104 11.60 7.28 -5.18
CA ALA A 104 12.89 7.62 -5.77
C ALA A 104 13.39 6.54 -6.75
N LYS A 105 13.19 5.26 -6.43
CA LYS A 105 13.54 4.15 -7.32
C LYS A 105 12.70 4.13 -8.60
N VAL A 106 11.41 4.39 -8.51
CA VAL A 106 10.55 4.49 -9.70
C VAL A 106 11.04 5.65 -10.59
N LEU A 107 11.38 6.79 -10.00
CA LEU A 107 11.91 7.95 -10.74
C LEU A 107 13.31 7.70 -11.34
N GLU A 108 14.07 6.74 -10.84
CA GLU A 108 15.32 6.25 -11.45
C GLU A 108 15.07 5.38 -12.71
N GLY A 109 13.81 5.03 -13.00
CA GLY A 109 13.40 4.26 -14.19
C GLY A 109 12.98 2.82 -13.92
N TYR A 110 12.73 2.45 -12.66
CA TYR A 110 12.12 1.15 -12.36
C TYR A 110 10.59 1.21 -12.58
N ASP A 111 10.05 0.27 -13.33
CA ASP A 111 8.60 0.19 -13.59
C ASP A 111 7.79 -0.16 -12.34
N MET A 112 8.36 -0.94 -11.42
CA MET A 112 7.73 -1.35 -10.17
C MET A 112 8.76 -1.60 -9.07
N VAL A 113 8.47 -1.11 -7.86
CA VAL A 113 9.26 -1.33 -6.66
C VAL A 113 8.37 -1.98 -5.60
N ILE A 114 8.79 -3.11 -5.06
CA ILE A 114 8.03 -3.85 -4.04
C ILE A 114 8.80 -3.84 -2.73
N GLY A 115 8.16 -3.39 -1.66
CA GLY A 115 8.70 -3.47 -0.30
C GLY A 115 8.67 -4.91 0.21
N ASP A 116 9.84 -5.47 0.52
CA ASP A 116 9.94 -6.80 1.10
C ASP A 116 9.73 -6.76 2.62
N ARG A 117 8.62 -7.33 3.08
CA ARG A 117 8.30 -7.51 4.51
C ARG A 117 8.90 -8.79 5.11
N LEU A 118 9.48 -9.65 4.29
CA LEU A 118 9.96 -10.97 4.73
C LEU A 118 11.45 -10.97 5.09
N SER A 119 12.18 -9.88 4.81
CA SER A 119 13.58 -9.77 5.19
C SER A 119 13.77 -9.50 6.67
N SER A 120 14.46 -10.39 7.32
CA SER A 120 15.11 -10.44 8.63
C SER A 120 14.53 -9.70 9.86
N THR A 121 14.02 -8.49 9.76
CA THR A 121 13.58 -7.69 10.91
C THR A 121 12.12 -7.94 11.30
N TYR A 122 11.24 -8.14 10.31
CA TYR A 122 9.81 -8.37 10.52
C TYR A 122 9.54 -9.67 11.30
N PHE A 123 10.33 -10.72 11.08
CA PHE A 123 10.18 -12.01 11.78
C PHE A 123 10.55 -11.94 13.26
N GLN A 124 11.36 -10.97 13.67
CA GLN A 124 11.74 -10.78 15.08
C GLN A 124 10.65 -10.08 15.88
N GLU A 125 9.90 -9.17 15.23
CA GLU A 125 8.86 -8.35 15.89
C GLU A 125 7.46 -9.00 15.87
N ASN A 126 7.13 -9.77 14.80
CA ASN A 126 5.83 -10.41 14.65
C ASN A 126 5.90 -11.95 14.78
N LYS A 127 5.91 -12.45 16.01
CA LYS A 127 5.85 -13.90 16.31
C LYS A 127 4.44 -14.46 16.10
N ARG A 128 4.00 -14.59 14.84
CA ARG A 128 2.79 -15.36 14.48
C ARG A 128 3.21 -16.72 13.93
N PRO A 129 3.33 -17.79 14.76
CA PRO A 129 3.96 -19.06 14.37
C PRO A 129 3.28 -19.77 13.20
N PHE A 130 1.96 -19.63 13.04
CA PHE A 130 1.22 -20.28 11.96
C PHE A 130 1.33 -19.56 10.61
N HIS A 131 1.53 -18.26 10.58
CA HIS A 131 1.67 -17.50 9.34
C HIS A 131 3.00 -17.80 8.63
N ASN A 132 4.06 -17.92 9.41
CA ASN A 132 5.40 -18.27 8.91
C ASN A 132 5.45 -19.71 8.39
N PHE A 133 4.70 -20.63 9.00
CA PHE A 133 4.58 -22.01 8.54
C PHE A 133 3.88 -22.09 7.18
N GLY A 134 2.77 -21.35 6.98
CA GLY A 134 2.05 -21.30 5.72
C GLY A 134 2.90 -20.77 4.57
N ASN A 135 3.59 -19.65 4.78
CA ASN A 135 4.50 -19.07 3.78
C ASN A 135 5.65 -20.01 3.43
N ARG A 136 6.22 -20.70 4.42
CA ARG A 136 7.30 -21.68 4.20
C ARG A 136 6.82 -22.90 3.42
N LEU A 137 5.59 -23.37 3.67
CA LEU A 137 4.99 -24.49 2.96
C LEU A 137 4.73 -24.13 1.49
N VAL A 138 4.09 -22.98 1.23
CA VAL A 138 3.78 -22.50 -0.12
C VAL A 138 5.06 -22.28 -0.92
N ARG A 139 6.04 -21.60 -0.34
CA ARG A 139 7.34 -21.35 -0.97
C ARG A 139 8.09 -22.66 -1.29
N GLY A 140 8.10 -23.60 -0.35
CA GLY A 140 8.69 -24.93 -0.56
C GLY A 140 8.00 -25.72 -1.68
N SER A 141 6.67 -25.61 -1.77
CA SER A 141 5.89 -26.25 -2.83
C SER A 141 6.18 -25.62 -4.20
N ILE A 142 6.25 -24.30 -4.30
CA ILE A 142 6.58 -23.59 -5.55
C ILE A 142 7.99 -23.94 -6.00
N ASN A 143 8.97 -23.90 -5.10
CA ASN A 143 10.35 -24.22 -5.42
C ASN A 143 10.51 -25.70 -5.87
N GLY A 144 9.80 -26.64 -5.19
CA GLY A 144 9.87 -28.06 -5.52
C GLY A 144 9.14 -28.44 -6.81
N LEU A 145 7.97 -27.81 -7.10
CA LEU A 145 7.16 -28.16 -8.27
C LEU A 145 7.63 -27.47 -9.56
N PHE A 146 8.15 -26.26 -9.45
CA PHE A 146 8.50 -25.43 -10.61
C PHE A 146 10.00 -25.18 -10.77
N GLY A 147 10.85 -25.73 -9.90
CA GLY A 147 12.29 -25.47 -9.91
C GLY A 147 12.65 -23.99 -9.71
N ALA A 148 11.75 -23.24 -9.07
CA ALA A 148 11.92 -21.82 -8.80
C ALA A 148 12.81 -21.58 -7.57
N HIS A 149 13.43 -20.43 -7.50
CA HIS A 149 14.18 -19.96 -6.31
C HIS A 149 13.50 -18.74 -5.69
N VAL A 150 12.29 -18.95 -5.14
CA VAL A 150 11.59 -17.93 -4.37
C VAL A 150 12.20 -17.84 -2.97
N THR A 151 12.74 -16.69 -2.63
CA THR A 151 13.37 -16.39 -1.33
C THR A 151 12.37 -15.80 -0.33
#